data_71955c681ff544fad735117da76aaed5
#
_entry.id   71955c681ff544fad735117da76aaed5
#
_cell.length_a   1.000
_cell.length_b   1.000
_cell.length_c   1.000
_cell.angle_alpha   90.00
_cell.angle_beta   90.00
_cell.angle_gamma   90.00
#
_symmetry.space_group_name_H-M   'P 1'
#
loop_
_entity.id
_entity.type
_entity.pdbx_description
1 polymer ?
#
loop_
_entity_poly.entity_id
_entity_poly.type
_entity_poly.pdbx_seq_one_letter_code
_entity_poly.pdbx_strand_id
1 'polypeptide(L)'
;MRIRRILLIVVLATVLIPGRAARADLNYRAEITGAEDSDLADLLDKVSELKTLEDKPPASEEALRGRADRDLGRLADGARSLGYWDAEFSYDIDTGTDPAKVTVTVKQGPLYHVASVTVLGPDGQPLLIPQDERKLPLKPGDPARTAPVVATETALVAALGDSGHPFVKVVDRRVQIDKDTQTMDVTYTLDPGAVMRFGPLAIEGLERLDSAYVEGRLRWQRGEIYDASKVEETRRALIESGLFSTVRITPMADPDNPADVRMTIDTTERLHRTIGIGLAYNTSQGAGARAFWENRNLFGNAEYLRVAADVGQQTDAFRANFRRPDFLAIDQDFLATAELANDTPVAYRSRRAIVSAGLERRFSPVSTAGIALQGTKANVVQLADVNSITAAQRTQHYTLVGVPAYLKLDETDNLLNPTRGYRGQLSVTASHTLSRPTLNFISNLVSGSTYWALGSEERAILAGRALLGSLDGAPLFQLPADQRIYAGGGGSIRPYGYQLAGPLDIGNKPIGGKSSLVLNLEARVKITENIGIVPFVDAGSYYESPVPQVGRTLLYGVGLGLRYYSAFGPLRLDLATPLHKRSADSPIQVYISLGQAF
;
A
#
# COMPACT_ATOMS: atom_id res chain seq x y z
N MET A 1 -61.51 6.59 -34.01
CA MET A 1 -62.15 7.43 -35.08
C MET A 1 -61.15 8.46 -35.58
N ARG A 2 -60.81 8.27 -36.88
CA ARG A 2 -60.13 9.18 -37.82
C ARG A 2 -58.68 9.67 -37.54
N ILE A 3 -57.81 8.96 -38.23
CA ILE A 3 -56.51 9.24 -38.80
C ILE A 3 -56.50 10.55 -39.59
N ARG A 4 -55.45 11.41 -39.41
CA ARG A 4 -54.99 12.32 -40.44
C ARG A 4 -53.45 12.24 -40.56
N ARG A 5 -53.01 11.67 -41.69
CA ARG A 5 -51.63 11.74 -42.23
C ARG A 5 -51.34 13.18 -42.65
N ILE A 6 -50.20 13.73 -42.27
CA ILE A 6 -49.61 14.90 -42.91
C ILE A 6 -48.26 14.44 -43.49
N LEU A 7 -48.22 14.46 -44.81
CA LEU A 7 -47.07 14.22 -45.66
C LEU A 7 -46.23 15.49 -45.68
N LEU A 8 -45.00 15.48 -45.16
CA LEU A 8 -44.07 16.62 -45.31
C LEU A 8 -43.03 16.24 -46.36
N ILE A 9 -43.09 16.92 -47.50
CA ILE A 9 -42.13 16.85 -48.60
C ILE A 9 -40.91 17.67 -48.18
N VAL A 10 -39.76 16.98 -47.95
CA VAL A 10 -38.45 17.63 -47.75
C VAL A 10 -37.79 17.78 -49.12
N VAL A 11 -37.70 18.99 -49.59
CA VAL A 11 -36.93 19.38 -50.79
C VAL A 11 -35.45 19.32 -50.40
N LEU A 12 -34.71 18.41 -51.01
CA LEU A 12 -33.26 18.25 -50.86
C LEU A 12 -32.57 19.36 -51.70
N ALA A 13 -32.21 20.47 -51.09
CA ALA A 13 -31.32 21.45 -51.68
C ALA A 13 -29.87 20.97 -51.52
N THR A 14 -29.30 20.37 -52.56
CA THR A 14 -27.86 20.10 -52.68
C THR A 14 -27.10 21.41 -52.78
N VAL A 15 -26.57 21.87 -51.63
CA VAL A 15 -25.55 22.92 -51.62
C VAL A 15 -24.21 22.25 -51.96
N LEU A 16 -23.72 22.49 -53.19
CA LEU A 16 -22.33 22.22 -53.55
C LEU A 16 -21.43 23.12 -52.69
N ILE A 17 -20.92 22.57 -51.60
CA ILE A 17 -19.77 23.14 -50.89
C ILE A 17 -18.53 22.78 -51.74
N PRO A 18 -17.73 23.77 -52.21
CA PRO A 18 -16.49 23.46 -52.89
C PRO A 18 -15.63 22.65 -51.93
N GLY A 19 -15.30 21.42 -52.32
CA GLY A 19 -14.43 20.54 -51.55
C GLY A 19 -13.11 21.26 -51.28
N ARG A 20 -12.90 21.62 -50.02
CA ARG A 20 -11.53 21.79 -49.52
C ARG A 20 -10.87 20.41 -49.73
N ALA A 21 -9.89 20.39 -50.64
CA ALA A 21 -9.02 19.23 -50.77
C ALA A 21 -8.57 18.84 -49.33
N ALA A 22 -8.99 17.69 -48.88
CA ALA A 22 -8.46 17.11 -47.64
C ALA A 22 -6.95 16.97 -47.88
N ARG A 23 -6.16 17.89 -47.31
CA ARG A 23 -4.73 17.67 -47.21
C ARG A 23 -4.60 16.38 -46.37
N ALA A 24 -4.05 15.33 -46.97
CA ALA A 24 -3.72 14.13 -46.25
C ALA A 24 -2.68 14.52 -45.20
N ASP A 25 -2.99 14.26 -43.93
CA ASP A 25 -2.03 14.45 -42.84
C ASP A 25 -0.78 13.62 -43.17
N LEU A 26 0.40 14.21 -42.96
CA LEU A 26 1.68 13.57 -43.25
C LEU A 26 2.05 12.62 -42.07
N ASN A 27 1.73 11.35 -42.25
CA ASN A 27 2.16 10.32 -41.28
C ASN A 27 3.70 10.26 -41.25
N TYR A 28 4.26 10.17 -40.03
CA TYR A 28 5.70 10.07 -39.87
C TYR A 28 6.06 9.13 -38.71
N ARG A 29 7.32 8.67 -38.69
CA ARG A 29 7.96 8.00 -37.58
C ARG A 29 9.22 8.74 -37.19
N ALA A 30 9.43 8.95 -35.89
CA ALA A 30 10.62 9.59 -35.37
C ALA A 30 11.56 8.56 -34.74
N GLU A 31 12.83 8.69 -35.03
CA GLU A 31 13.90 7.89 -34.44
C GLU A 31 14.98 8.83 -33.92
N ILE A 32 15.43 8.64 -32.68
CA ILE A 32 16.53 9.38 -32.08
C ILE A 32 17.73 8.45 -32.01
N THR A 33 18.86 8.88 -32.57
CA THR A 33 20.08 8.07 -32.69
C THR A 33 21.29 8.84 -32.20
N GLY A 34 22.37 8.11 -31.75
CA GLY A 34 23.62 8.72 -31.33
C GLY A 34 23.74 9.05 -29.85
N ALA A 35 22.71 8.77 -29.03
CA ALA A 35 22.86 8.79 -27.58
C ALA A 35 23.55 7.48 -27.12
N GLU A 36 24.70 7.62 -26.48
CA GLU A 36 25.49 6.49 -25.97
C GLU A 36 25.08 6.09 -24.55
N ASP A 37 24.59 7.07 -23.76
CA ASP A 37 24.09 6.88 -22.41
C ASP A 37 22.62 6.46 -22.45
N SER A 38 22.27 5.37 -21.75
CA SER A 38 20.90 4.84 -21.71
C SER A 38 19.90 5.77 -21.03
N ASP A 39 20.32 6.47 -19.94
CA ASP A 39 19.45 7.44 -19.23
C ASP A 39 19.14 8.62 -20.16
N LEU A 40 20.12 9.05 -20.97
CA LEU A 40 19.93 10.11 -21.94
C LEU A 40 18.99 9.65 -23.07
N ALA A 41 19.22 8.48 -23.66
CA ALA A 41 18.35 7.94 -24.70
C ALA A 41 16.89 7.85 -24.23
N ASP A 42 16.66 7.28 -23.04
CA ASP A 42 15.34 7.14 -22.43
C ASP A 42 14.67 8.50 -22.15
N LEU A 43 15.44 9.50 -21.70
CA LEU A 43 14.91 10.83 -21.46
C LEU A 43 14.52 11.52 -22.78
N LEU A 44 15.41 11.47 -23.79
CA LEU A 44 15.15 12.09 -25.10
C LEU A 44 13.91 11.50 -25.76
N ASP A 45 13.72 10.18 -25.68
CA ASP A 45 12.52 9.52 -26.19
C ASP A 45 11.23 10.00 -25.48
N LYS A 46 11.30 10.26 -24.18
CA LYS A 46 10.15 10.72 -23.37
C LYS A 46 9.82 12.21 -23.58
N VAL A 47 10.81 13.07 -23.79
CA VAL A 47 10.60 14.52 -23.91
C VAL A 47 10.38 14.97 -25.34
N SER A 48 10.71 14.14 -26.35
CA SER A 48 10.56 14.45 -27.77
C SER A 48 9.09 14.68 -28.14
N GLU A 49 8.81 15.84 -28.72
CA GLU A 49 7.51 16.14 -29.31
C GLU A 49 7.26 15.33 -30.58
N LEU A 50 8.31 15.05 -31.34
CA LEU A 50 8.24 14.20 -32.51
C LEU A 50 7.77 12.79 -32.17
N LYS A 51 8.30 12.17 -31.12
CA LYS A 51 7.89 10.83 -30.67
C LYS A 51 6.52 10.80 -30.02
N THR A 52 6.24 11.75 -29.14
CA THR A 52 4.98 11.78 -28.37
C THR A 52 3.76 12.14 -29.20
N LEU A 53 3.94 12.75 -30.38
CA LEU A 53 2.88 13.16 -31.31
C LEU A 53 2.90 12.40 -32.65
N GLU A 54 3.49 11.21 -32.71
CA GLU A 54 3.45 10.36 -33.91
C GLU A 54 2.00 10.01 -34.33
N ASP A 55 1.10 9.82 -33.37
CA ASP A 55 -0.33 9.57 -33.56
C ASP A 55 -1.14 10.80 -34.00
N LYS A 56 -0.52 11.99 -34.06
CA LYS A 56 -1.11 13.27 -34.47
C LYS A 56 -0.31 13.89 -35.61
N PRO A 57 -0.39 13.31 -36.80
CA PRO A 57 0.42 13.74 -37.93
C PRO A 57 0.13 15.20 -38.32
N PRO A 58 1.15 15.98 -38.71
CA PRO A 58 0.98 17.36 -39.18
C PRO A 58 0.39 17.42 -40.58
N ALA A 59 -0.23 18.53 -40.91
CA ALA A 59 -0.92 18.74 -42.20
C ALA A 59 0.02 18.96 -43.39
N SER A 60 1.34 19.14 -43.15
CA SER A 60 2.33 19.38 -44.22
C SER A 60 3.75 19.11 -43.74
N GLU A 61 4.69 18.97 -44.67
CA GLU A 61 6.11 18.86 -44.39
C GLU A 61 6.66 20.09 -43.65
N GLU A 62 6.23 21.30 -43.99
CA GLU A 62 6.64 22.53 -43.29
C GLU A 62 6.21 22.49 -41.82
N ALA A 63 5.00 21.97 -41.56
CA ALA A 63 4.51 21.80 -40.18
C ALA A 63 5.32 20.74 -39.41
N LEU A 64 5.76 19.66 -40.10
CA LEU A 64 6.63 18.65 -39.52
C LEU A 64 8.02 19.24 -39.23
N ARG A 65 8.61 20.01 -40.16
CA ARG A 65 9.89 20.73 -39.94
C ARG A 65 9.78 21.70 -38.76
N GLY A 66 8.72 22.47 -38.67
CA GLY A 66 8.48 23.39 -37.56
C GLY A 66 8.31 22.65 -36.22
N ARG A 67 7.80 21.41 -36.22
CA ARG A 67 7.77 20.53 -35.02
C ARG A 67 9.18 20.05 -34.67
N ALA A 68 9.95 19.62 -35.67
CA ALA A 68 11.34 19.20 -35.48
C ALA A 68 12.22 20.33 -34.93
N ASP A 69 12.12 21.53 -35.47
CA ASP A 69 12.89 22.69 -34.99
C ASP A 69 12.61 23.02 -33.51
N ARG A 70 11.34 22.95 -33.07
CA ARG A 70 10.98 23.15 -31.67
C ARG A 70 11.49 22.01 -30.78
N ASP A 71 11.47 20.79 -31.31
CA ASP A 71 11.90 19.60 -30.58
C ASP A 71 13.40 19.60 -30.27
N LEU A 72 14.25 20.10 -31.19
CA LEU A 72 15.69 20.23 -30.94
C LEU A 72 15.98 21.04 -29.66
N GLY A 73 15.24 22.13 -29.41
CA GLY A 73 15.37 22.92 -28.19
C GLY A 73 15.04 22.11 -26.92
N ARG A 74 13.94 21.34 -26.96
CA ARG A 74 13.54 20.46 -25.87
C ARG A 74 14.54 19.34 -25.58
N LEU A 75 15.04 18.73 -26.66
CA LEU A 75 16.04 17.68 -26.56
C LEU A 75 17.35 18.23 -25.97
N ALA A 76 17.78 19.43 -26.39
CA ALA A 76 18.94 20.11 -25.82
C ALA A 76 18.76 20.42 -24.32
N ASP A 77 17.60 20.89 -23.91
CA ASP A 77 17.30 21.13 -22.50
C ASP A 77 17.25 19.81 -21.71
N GLY A 78 16.70 18.74 -22.29
CA GLY A 78 16.74 17.40 -21.74
C GLY A 78 18.18 16.92 -21.51
N ALA A 79 19.04 17.03 -22.50
CA ALA A 79 20.44 16.64 -22.39
C ALA A 79 21.19 17.43 -21.30
N ARG A 80 21.01 18.77 -21.27
CA ARG A 80 21.56 19.64 -20.22
C ARG A 80 21.10 19.23 -18.82
N SER A 81 19.85 18.79 -18.69
CA SER A 81 19.30 18.36 -17.39
C SER A 81 20.01 17.12 -16.81
N LEU A 82 20.63 16.30 -17.67
CA LEU A 82 21.44 15.14 -17.30
C LEU A 82 22.95 15.44 -17.26
N GLY A 83 23.38 16.67 -17.57
CA GLY A 83 24.78 17.09 -17.51
C GLY A 83 25.51 17.09 -18.85
N TYR A 84 24.82 16.89 -19.96
CA TYR A 84 25.40 16.95 -21.31
C TYR A 84 25.22 18.35 -21.90
N TRP A 85 26.08 19.29 -21.50
CA TRP A 85 25.92 20.71 -21.84
C TRP A 85 26.40 21.05 -23.26
N ASP A 86 27.24 20.22 -23.87
CA ASP A 86 27.70 20.36 -25.23
C ASP A 86 27.00 19.42 -26.22
N ALA A 87 25.85 18.86 -25.81
CA ALA A 87 25.07 18.03 -26.71
C ALA A 87 24.54 18.85 -27.89
N GLU A 88 24.80 18.38 -29.10
CA GLU A 88 24.35 18.96 -30.37
C GLU A 88 23.26 18.06 -30.98
N PHE A 89 22.25 18.69 -31.56
CA PHE A 89 21.12 17.99 -32.17
C PHE A 89 20.91 18.47 -33.59
N SER A 90 20.68 17.53 -34.49
CA SER A 90 20.29 17.80 -35.88
C SER A 90 19.21 16.82 -36.29
N TYR A 91 18.43 17.14 -37.30
CA TYR A 91 17.44 16.23 -37.85
C TYR A 91 17.48 16.16 -39.37
N ASP A 92 17.02 15.02 -39.89
CA ASP A 92 16.74 14.80 -41.31
C ASP A 92 15.33 14.25 -41.47
N ILE A 93 14.63 14.67 -42.54
CA ILE A 93 13.27 14.21 -42.86
C ILE A 93 13.28 13.60 -44.25
N ASP A 94 13.05 12.29 -44.31
CA ASP A 94 12.84 11.55 -45.56
C ASP A 94 11.34 11.38 -45.81
N THR A 95 10.82 12.13 -46.77
CA THR A 95 9.43 12.05 -47.23
C THR A 95 9.24 11.07 -48.39
N GLY A 96 10.29 10.37 -48.82
CA GLY A 96 10.23 9.34 -49.86
C GLY A 96 9.61 8.03 -49.39
N THR A 97 9.36 7.91 -48.09
CA THR A 97 8.74 6.73 -47.44
C THR A 97 7.37 7.07 -46.87
N ASP A 98 6.49 6.09 -46.73
CA ASP A 98 5.19 6.23 -46.06
C ASP A 98 5.10 5.15 -44.96
N PRO A 99 5.08 5.52 -43.65
CA PRO A 99 5.20 6.88 -43.11
C PRO A 99 6.56 7.54 -43.39
N ALA A 100 6.59 8.87 -43.48
CA ALA A 100 7.84 9.64 -43.58
C ALA A 100 8.75 9.35 -42.39
N LYS A 101 10.09 9.27 -42.61
CA LYS A 101 11.04 9.02 -41.54
C LYS A 101 11.68 10.33 -41.09
N VAL A 102 11.58 10.62 -39.78
CA VAL A 102 12.31 11.72 -39.12
C VAL A 102 13.43 11.11 -38.29
N THR A 103 14.67 11.38 -38.65
CA THR A 103 15.82 10.91 -37.88
C THR A 103 16.45 12.10 -37.15
N VAL A 104 16.40 12.09 -35.83
CA VAL A 104 17.13 13.04 -34.99
C VAL A 104 18.47 12.41 -34.62
N THR A 105 19.54 13.10 -34.97
CA THR A 105 20.92 12.67 -34.64
C THR A 105 21.42 13.50 -33.46
N VAL A 106 21.83 12.80 -32.40
CA VAL A 106 22.44 13.35 -31.19
C VAL A 106 23.93 13.18 -31.24
N LYS A 107 24.68 14.26 -31.04
CA LYS A 107 26.10 14.24 -30.74
C LYS A 107 26.21 14.59 -29.26
N GLN A 108 26.30 13.55 -28.42
CA GLN A 108 26.11 13.62 -26.98
C GLN A 108 27.07 14.57 -26.26
N GLY A 109 28.32 14.65 -26.68
CA GLY A 109 29.35 15.40 -25.97
C GLY A 109 29.77 14.77 -24.64
N PRO A 110 30.71 15.40 -23.89
CA PRO A 110 31.16 14.94 -22.60
C PRO A 110 30.11 15.15 -21.49
N LEU A 111 30.14 14.27 -20.47
CA LEU A 111 29.38 14.45 -19.24
C LEU A 111 30.12 15.44 -18.33
N TYR A 112 29.45 16.51 -17.96
CA TYR A 112 29.97 17.51 -17.01
C TYR A 112 29.84 17.03 -15.56
N HIS A 113 30.76 17.48 -14.70
CA HIS A 113 30.77 17.13 -13.28
C HIS A 113 30.74 18.37 -12.40
N VAL A 114 30.24 18.23 -11.19
CA VAL A 114 30.21 19.29 -10.19
C VAL A 114 31.61 19.57 -9.67
N ALA A 115 32.12 20.79 -9.83
CA ALA A 115 33.40 21.22 -9.26
C ALA A 115 33.24 21.65 -7.81
N SER A 116 32.24 22.51 -7.53
CA SER A 116 32.01 23.02 -6.18
C SER A 116 30.51 23.19 -5.88
N VAL A 117 30.18 23.07 -4.59
CA VAL A 117 28.88 23.43 -4.02
C VAL A 117 29.13 24.40 -2.87
N THR A 118 28.66 25.63 -3.01
CA THR A 118 28.88 26.69 -2.03
C THR A 118 27.54 27.18 -1.47
N VAL A 119 27.48 27.36 -0.14
CA VAL A 119 26.30 27.91 0.55
C VAL A 119 26.69 29.20 1.23
N LEU A 120 26.02 30.30 0.87
CA LEU A 120 26.28 31.64 1.35
C LEU A 120 25.07 32.21 2.07
N GLY A 121 25.32 33.07 3.06
CA GLY A 121 24.34 33.96 3.65
C GLY A 121 24.04 35.18 2.74
N PRO A 122 23.04 36.02 3.10
CA PRO A 122 22.69 37.21 2.35
C PRO A 122 23.80 38.26 2.30
N ASP A 123 24.77 38.18 3.21
CA ASP A 123 25.96 39.01 3.27
C ASP A 123 27.14 38.48 2.40
N GLY A 124 26.93 37.38 1.72
CA GLY A 124 27.92 36.72 0.87
C GLY A 124 28.97 35.92 1.66
N GLN A 125 28.82 35.76 2.97
CA GLN A 125 29.72 34.93 3.79
C GLN A 125 29.24 33.47 3.80
N PRO A 126 30.16 32.51 4.02
CA PRO A 126 29.76 31.10 4.15
C PRO A 126 28.74 30.89 5.26
N LEU A 127 27.61 30.24 4.91
CA LEU A 127 26.56 29.92 5.85
C LEU A 127 26.76 28.50 6.40
N LEU A 128 26.88 28.37 7.72
CA LEU A 128 26.97 27.09 8.39
C LEU A 128 25.60 26.41 8.37
N ILE A 129 25.56 25.21 7.76
CA ILE A 129 24.36 24.36 7.73
C ILE A 129 24.48 23.28 8.82
N PRO A 130 23.48 23.06 9.67
CA PRO A 130 23.53 22.07 10.75
C PRO A 130 23.58 20.62 10.28
N GLN A 131 23.53 20.36 8.99
CA GLN A 131 23.55 19.04 8.38
C GLN A 131 24.96 18.66 7.91
N ASP A 132 25.28 17.36 8.01
CA ASP A 132 26.52 16.81 7.42
C ASP A 132 26.50 17.02 5.88
N GLU A 133 27.42 17.81 5.36
CA GLU A 133 27.54 18.11 3.92
C GLU A 133 27.63 16.85 3.05
N ARG A 134 28.15 15.75 3.61
CA ARG A 134 28.22 14.44 2.95
C ARG A 134 26.85 13.81 2.69
N LYS A 135 25.78 14.33 3.30
CA LYS A 135 24.39 13.86 3.11
C LYS A 135 23.61 14.71 2.11
N LEU A 136 24.21 15.78 1.58
CA LEU A 136 23.54 16.57 0.54
C LEU A 136 23.39 15.76 -0.75
N PRO A 137 22.27 15.97 -1.49
CA PRO A 137 22.03 15.27 -2.76
C PRO A 137 23.06 15.57 -3.86
N LEU A 138 23.71 16.74 -3.82
CA LEU A 138 24.73 17.19 -4.76
C LEU A 138 26.07 17.35 -4.07
N LYS A 139 27.14 16.81 -4.66
CA LYS A 139 28.51 16.84 -4.12
C LYS A 139 29.52 17.14 -5.23
N PRO A 140 30.68 17.69 -4.89
CA PRO A 140 31.78 17.76 -5.84
C PRO A 140 32.14 16.36 -6.38
N GLY A 141 32.30 16.27 -7.71
CA GLY A 141 32.53 15.03 -8.43
C GLY A 141 31.28 14.33 -8.98
N ASP A 142 30.09 14.67 -8.50
CA ASP A 142 28.84 14.12 -9.04
C ASP A 142 28.59 14.60 -10.48
N PRO A 143 27.84 13.85 -11.32
CA PRO A 143 27.35 14.34 -12.59
C PRO A 143 26.54 15.64 -12.45
N ALA A 144 26.75 16.59 -13.35
CA ALA A 144 26.15 17.93 -13.31
C ALA A 144 24.65 17.93 -13.70
N ARG A 145 23.85 17.12 -12.99
CA ARG A 145 22.41 16.93 -13.23
C ARG A 145 21.57 17.99 -12.53
N THR A 146 20.50 18.45 -13.19
CA THR A 146 19.59 19.47 -12.62
C THR A 146 18.82 19.00 -11.40
N ALA A 147 18.36 17.73 -11.38
CA ALA A 147 17.54 17.22 -10.28
C ALA A 147 18.26 17.25 -8.92
N PRO A 148 19.52 16.81 -8.76
CA PRO A 148 20.28 16.98 -7.51
C PRO A 148 20.50 18.43 -7.11
N VAL A 149 20.64 19.36 -8.07
CA VAL A 149 20.78 20.80 -7.76
C VAL A 149 19.52 21.32 -7.05
N VAL A 150 18.32 21.01 -7.59
CA VAL A 150 17.06 21.42 -6.96
C VAL A 150 16.81 20.70 -5.63
N ALA A 151 17.13 19.39 -5.57
CA ALA A 151 16.98 18.60 -4.36
C ALA A 151 17.88 19.11 -3.23
N THR A 152 19.09 19.59 -3.54
CA THR A 152 20.01 20.17 -2.55
C THR A 152 19.48 21.48 -1.99
N GLU A 153 18.92 22.36 -2.81
CA GLU A 153 18.24 23.57 -2.32
C GLU A 153 17.14 23.24 -1.30
N THR A 154 16.28 22.28 -1.65
CA THR A 154 15.22 21.82 -0.77
C THR A 154 15.77 21.23 0.54
N ALA A 155 16.86 20.45 0.48
CA ALA A 155 17.50 19.86 1.65
C ALA A 155 18.13 20.93 2.56
N LEU A 156 18.75 21.96 1.99
CA LEU A 156 19.33 23.08 2.73
C LEU A 156 18.26 23.90 3.46
N VAL A 157 17.15 24.22 2.79
CA VAL A 157 16.00 24.90 3.39
C VAL A 157 15.41 24.08 4.54
N ALA A 158 15.25 22.76 4.33
CA ALA A 158 14.76 21.85 5.37
C ALA A 158 15.69 21.81 6.59
N ALA A 159 17.01 21.67 6.38
CA ALA A 159 17.99 21.61 7.46
C ALA A 159 18.01 22.89 8.32
N LEU A 160 17.87 24.06 7.70
CA LEU A 160 17.71 25.32 8.41
C LEU A 160 16.37 25.38 9.16
N GLY A 161 15.28 24.93 8.52
CA GLY A 161 13.97 24.82 9.15
C GLY A 161 13.98 23.92 10.38
N ASP A 162 14.65 22.77 10.33
CA ASP A 162 14.78 21.83 11.45
C ASP A 162 15.64 22.39 12.60
N SER A 163 16.41 23.45 12.36
CA SER A 163 17.31 24.06 13.32
C SER A 163 16.84 25.40 13.91
N GLY A 164 15.57 25.74 13.74
CA GLY A 164 15.00 26.92 14.40
C GLY A 164 14.60 28.06 13.46
N HIS A 165 14.71 27.88 12.14
CA HIS A 165 14.49 28.95 11.18
C HIS A 165 13.17 28.74 10.40
N PRO A 166 12.02 29.24 10.88
CA PRO A 166 10.72 29.01 10.19
C PRO A 166 10.55 29.78 8.88
N PHE A 167 11.33 30.84 8.65
CA PHE A 167 11.18 31.77 7.54
C PHE A 167 12.38 31.82 6.60
N VAL A 168 13.02 30.67 6.40
CA VAL A 168 14.14 30.54 5.44
C VAL A 168 13.70 31.00 4.05
N LYS A 169 14.52 31.84 3.42
CA LYS A 169 14.32 32.29 2.04
C LYS A 169 15.51 31.90 1.16
N VAL A 170 15.21 31.38 -0.01
CA VAL A 170 16.20 31.25 -1.08
C VAL A 170 16.32 32.63 -1.74
N VAL A 171 17.46 33.27 -1.60
CA VAL A 171 17.76 34.59 -2.19
C VAL A 171 18.19 34.43 -3.64
N ASP A 172 19.10 33.51 -3.90
CA ASP A 172 19.60 33.20 -5.24
C ASP A 172 20.11 31.75 -5.33
N ARG A 173 20.04 31.20 -6.53
CA ARG A 173 20.69 29.96 -6.92
C ARG A 173 21.44 30.20 -8.24
N ARG A 174 22.75 30.31 -8.16
CA ARG A 174 23.61 30.49 -9.32
C ARG A 174 24.24 29.20 -9.73
N VAL A 175 24.07 28.84 -11.00
CA VAL A 175 24.75 27.69 -11.65
C VAL A 175 25.67 28.27 -12.73
N GLN A 176 26.96 27.97 -12.63
CA GLN A 176 27.97 28.40 -13.57
C GLN A 176 28.57 27.17 -14.24
N ILE A 177 28.58 27.19 -15.57
CA ILE A 177 29.14 26.12 -16.41
C ILE A 177 30.45 26.61 -17.01
N ASP A 178 31.52 25.89 -16.73
CA ASP A 178 32.82 26.07 -17.38
C ASP A 178 32.97 25.02 -18.48
N LYS A 179 33.02 25.50 -19.72
CA LYS A 179 33.15 24.62 -20.89
C LYS A 179 34.57 24.12 -21.11
N ASP A 180 35.59 24.89 -20.67
CA ASP A 180 36.98 24.50 -20.84
C ASP A 180 37.38 23.36 -19.91
N THR A 181 36.86 23.36 -18.71
CA THR A 181 37.11 22.34 -17.69
C THR A 181 35.99 21.28 -17.64
N GLN A 182 34.89 21.47 -18.36
CA GLN A 182 33.68 20.61 -18.35
C GLN A 182 33.09 20.43 -16.95
N THR A 183 33.02 21.53 -16.20
CA THR A 183 32.57 21.50 -14.81
C THR A 183 31.41 22.46 -14.57
N MET A 184 30.71 22.21 -13.44
CA MET A 184 29.61 23.02 -12.93
C MET A 184 29.89 23.46 -11.51
N ASP A 185 29.81 24.76 -11.26
CA ASP A 185 29.81 25.34 -9.93
C ASP A 185 28.40 25.76 -9.54
N VAL A 186 27.97 25.39 -8.31
CA VAL A 186 26.65 25.74 -7.79
C VAL A 186 26.80 26.54 -6.51
N THR A 187 26.20 27.73 -6.49
CA THR A 187 26.15 28.60 -5.32
C THR A 187 24.71 28.82 -4.91
N TYR A 188 24.38 28.48 -3.66
CA TYR A 188 23.08 28.78 -3.03
C TYR A 188 23.27 29.96 -2.07
N THR A 189 22.46 31.01 -2.24
CA THR A 189 22.42 32.14 -1.29
C THR A 189 21.11 32.06 -0.53
N LEU A 190 21.20 31.84 0.79
CA LEU A 190 20.05 31.61 1.67
C LEU A 190 20.01 32.68 2.75
N ASP A 191 18.82 33.21 3.03
CA ASP A 191 18.55 34.01 4.23
C ASP A 191 17.86 33.12 5.27
N PRO A 192 18.54 32.67 6.33
CA PRO A 192 17.94 31.83 7.36
C PRO A 192 16.86 32.55 8.16
N GLY A 193 16.92 33.90 8.26
CA GLY A 193 16.12 34.64 9.21
C GLY A 193 16.55 34.40 10.66
N ALA A 194 15.73 34.81 11.63
CA ALA A 194 15.99 34.60 13.05
C ALA A 194 15.69 33.18 13.52
N VAL A 195 16.42 32.71 14.52
CA VAL A 195 16.04 31.49 15.27
C VAL A 195 14.83 31.83 16.14
N MET A 196 13.78 31.05 16.04
CA MET A 196 12.50 31.27 16.71
C MET A 196 12.04 30.07 17.52
N ARG A 197 11.06 30.29 18.41
CA ARG A 197 10.45 29.22 19.22
C ARG A 197 8.99 29.03 18.86
N PHE A 198 8.44 27.81 19.10
CA PHE A 198 7.02 27.59 18.99
C PHE A 198 6.22 28.42 19.97
N GLY A 199 5.41 29.33 19.47
CA GLY A 199 4.57 30.27 20.21
C GLY A 199 3.11 29.78 20.34
N PRO A 200 2.14 30.73 20.29
CA PRO A 200 0.72 30.38 20.34
C PRO A 200 0.28 29.52 19.19
N LEU A 201 -0.72 28.63 19.45
CA LEU A 201 -1.38 27.78 18.47
C LEU A 201 -2.79 28.27 18.20
N ALA A 202 -3.18 28.34 16.92
CA ALA A 202 -4.54 28.50 16.47
C ALA A 202 -4.94 27.26 15.65
N ILE A 203 -6.13 26.73 15.88
CA ILE A 203 -6.68 25.59 15.12
C ILE A 203 -7.99 26.07 14.49
N GLU A 204 -8.09 25.92 13.17
CA GLU A 204 -9.22 26.39 12.38
C GLU A 204 -9.82 25.25 11.55
N GLY A 205 -11.12 25.35 11.20
CA GLY A 205 -11.80 24.40 10.33
C GLY A 205 -12.26 23.12 11.00
N LEU A 206 -12.25 23.01 12.34
CA LEU A 206 -12.86 21.90 13.06
C LEU A 206 -14.38 22.10 13.13
N GLU A 207 -15.15 21.07 12.79
CA GLU A 207 -16.61 21.05 12.84
C GLU A 207 -17.16 20.07 13.88
N ARG A 208 -16.56 18.90 14.01
CA ARG A 208 -17.02 17.78 14.85
C ARG A 208 -15.93 17.15 15.70
N LEU A 209 -14.68 17.45 15.41
CA LEU A 209 -13.55 17.02 16.19
C LEU A 209 -13.25 18.04 17.28
N ASP A 210 -12.90 17.56 18.46
CA ASP A 210 -12.42 18.41 19.56
C ASP A 210 -11.00 18.90 19.25
N SER A 211 -10.68 20.15 19.63
CA SER A 211 -9.31 20.69 19.47
C SER A 211 -8.29 19.85 20.24
N ALA A 212 -8.68 19.28 21.37
CA ALA A 212 -7.85 18.38 22.17
C ALA A 212 -7.31 17.18 21.38
N TYR A 213 -8.06 16.70 20.39
CA TYR A 213 -7.57 15.64 19.50
C TYR A 213 -6.37 16.09 18.65
N VAL A 214 -6.41 17.31 18.11
CA VAL A 214 -5.31 17.89 17.32
C VAL A 214 -4.14 18.23 18.23
N GLU A 215 -4.42 18.88 19.37
CA GLU A 215 -3.42 19.26 20.37
C GLU A 215 -2.65 18.06 20.90
N GLY A 216 -3.33 16.93 21.16
CA GLY A 216 -2.71 15.69 21.62
C GLY A 216 -1.77 15.04 20.60
N ARG A 217 -1.82 15.45 19.32
CA ARG A 217 -0.98 14.93 18.24
C ARG A 217 0.19 15.84 17.86
N LEU A 218 0.31 16.98 18.50
CA LEU A 218 1.45 17.86 18.28
C LEU A 218 2.76 17.16 18.65
N ARG A 219 3.74 17.28 17.78
CA ARG A 219 5.10 16.75 18.01
C ARG A 219 6.04 17.80 18.62
N TRP A 220 5.52 19.00 18.92
CA TRP A 220 6.24 20.09 19.59
C TRP A 220 5.49 20.59 20.82
N GLN A 221 6.21 21.30 21.67
CA GLN A 221 5.66 22.02 22.82
C GLN A 221 5.92 23.53 22.67
N ARG A 222 5.02 24.34 23.23
CA ARG A 222 5.22 25.78 23.27
C ARG A 222 6.52 26.12 23.99
N GLY A 223 7.34 27.04 23.41
CA GLY A 223 8.63 27.45 23.93
C GLY A 223 9.83 26.62 23.49
N GLU A 224 9.62 25.43 22.87
CA GLU A 224 10.70 24.71 22.21
C GLU A 224 11.22 25.49 21.00
N ILE A 225 12.49 25.30 20.62
CA ILE A 225 13.04 25.84 19.37
C ILE A 225 12.21 25.25 18.21
N TYR A 226 11.86 26.09 17.25
CA TYR A 226 11.14 25.68 16.04
C TYR A 226 11.89 24.57 15.32
N ASP A 227 11.14 23.60 14.82
CA ASP A 227 11.67 22.44 14.12
C ASP A 227 10.65 22.03 13.04
N ALA A 228 11.01 22.22 11.77
CA ALA A 228 10.14 21.94 10.64
C ALA A 228 9.81 20.46 10.52
N SER A 229 10.70 19.55 10.93
CA SER A 229 10.46 18.10 10.92
C SER A 229 9.31 17.72 11.86
N LYS A 230 9.22 18.33 13.05
CA LYS A 230 8.11 18.12 14.00
C LYS A 230 6.77 18.64 13.45
N VAL A 231 6.80 19.75 12.71
CA VAL A 231 5.61 20.28 12.03
C VAL A 231 5.12 19.29 10.96
N GLU A 232 6.02 18.75 10.14
CA GLU A 232 5.68 17.79 9.10
C GLU A 232 5.22 16.44 9.69
N GLU A 233 5.85 15.98 10.77
CA GLU A 233 5.39 14.78 11.51
C GLU A 233 3.97 14.96 12.05
N THR A 234 3.66 16.14 12.62
CA THR A 234 2.30 16.44 13.08
C THR A 234 1.32 16.46 11.92
N ARG A 235 1.67 17.13 10.81
CA ARG A 235 0.84 17.16 9.60
C ARG A 235 0.56 15.76 9.08
N ARG A 236 1.59 14.93 9.01
CA ARG A 236 1.47 13.52 8.58
C ARG A 236 0.58 12.71 9.51
N ALA A 237 0.77 12.81 10.83
CA ALA A 237 -0.05 12.10 11.82
C ALA A 237 -1.53 12.48 11.73
N LEU A 238 -1.84 13.77 11.45
CA LEU A 238 -3.21 14.23 11.25
C LEU A 238 -3.80 13.69 9.93
N ILE A 239 -3.07 13.71 8.83
CA ILE A 239 -3.52 13.16 7.54
C ILE A 239 -3.72 11.64 7.61
N GLU A 240 -2.79 10.90 8.21
CA GLU A 240 -2.85 9.45 8.38
C GLU A 240 -4.02 9.00 9.26
N SER A 241 -4.53 9.89 10.12
CA SER A 241 -5.76 9.61 10.88
C SER A 241 -6.97 9.31 10.00
N GLY A 242 -6.97 9.78 8.74
CA GLY A 242 -8.07 9.64 7.79
C GLY A 242 -9.28 10.52 8.09
N LEU A 243 -9.20 11.43 9.08
CA LEU A 243 -10.28 12.31 9.50
C LEU A 243 -10.31 13.63 8.74
N PHE A 244 -9.19 14.00 8.13
CA PHE A 244 -9.04 15.24 7.39
C PHE A 244 -8.84 14.98 5.89
N SER A 245 -9.44 15.81 5.06
CA SER A 245 -9.15 15.88 3.63
C SER A 245 -7.97 16.79 3.33
N THR A 246 -7.82 17.83 4.15
CA THR A 246 -6.72 18.79 4.05
C THR A 246 -6.22 19.13 5.47
N VAL A 247 -4.92 19.19 5.62
CA VAL A 247 -4.24 19.73 6.81
C VAL A 247 -3.12 20.62 6.30
N ARG A 248 -3.18 21.91 6.65
CA ARG A 248 -2.14 22.90 6.39
C ARG A 248 -1.65 23.44 7.73
N ILE A 249 -0.35 23.40 7.96
CA ILE A 249 0.26 23.98 9.15
C ILE A 249 1.18 25.10 8.69
N THR A 250 0.89 26.32 9.12
CA THR A 250 1.58 27.51 8.65
C THR A 250 2.22 28.25 9.83
N PRO A 251 3.54 28.43 9.82
CA PRO A 251 4.20 29.32 10.75
C PRO A 251 3.95 30.80 10.36
N MET A 252 3.63 31.63 11.33
CA MET A 252 3.42 33.07 11.16
C MET A 252 4.21 33.82 12.23
N ALA A 253 4.73 35.00 11.89
CA ALA A 253 5.38 35.86 12.92
C ALA A 253 4.37 36.23 14.01
N ASP A 254 4.75 36.07 15.27
CA ASP A 254 3.89 36.49 16.37
C ASP A 254 4.02 38.00 16.57
N PRO A 255 2.94 38.79 16.42
CA PRO A 255 3.01 40.23 16.58
C PRO A 255 3.32 40.67 18.02
N ASP A 256 3.01 39.81 19.00
CA ASP A 256 3.20 40.12 20.43
C ASP A 256 4.60 39.71 20.92
N ASN A 257 5.25 38.75 20.28
CA ASN A 257 6.60 38.30 20.63
C ASN A 257 7.42 37.94 19.38
N PRO A 258 8.36 38.79 18.92
CA PRO A 258 9.18 38.54 17.73
C PRO A 258 10.09 37.29 17.83
N ALA A 259 10.33 36.75 19.03
CA ALA A 259 11.12 35.54 19.23
C ALA A 259 10.30 34.25 19.05
N ASP A 260 8.97 34.34 19.00
CA ASP A 260 8.06 33.23 18.87
C ASP A 260 7.44 33.19 17.47
N VAL A 261 7.13 31.98 17.01
CA VAL A 261 6.36 31.74 15.80
C VAL A 261 4.96 31.26 16.19
N ARG A 262 3.94 31.99 15.79
CA ARG A 262 2.54 31.56 15.91
C ARG A 262 2.28 30.45 14.91
N MET A 263 1.74 29.33 15.37
CA MET A 263 1.38 28.20 14.52
C MET A 263 -0.12 28.22 14.23
N THR A 264 -0.49 28.16 12.95
CA THR A 264 -1.90 28.02 12.54
C THR A 264 -2.07 26.68 11.85
N ILE A 265 -3.03 25.88 12.34
CA ILE A 265 -3.42 24.59 11.76
C ILE A 265 -4.79 24.77 11.11
N ASP A 266 -4.83 24.86 9.78
CA ASP A 266 -6.06 24.89 9.00
C ASP A 266 -6.43 23.47 8.58
N THR A 267 -7.64 23.06 8.92
CA THR A 267 -8.13 21.71 8.64
C THR A 267 -9.43 21.72 7.84
N THR A 268 -9.66 20.65 7.09
CA THR A 268 -10.97 20.34 6.50
C THR A 268 -11.30 18.90 6.85
N GLU A 269 -12.37 18.71 7.64
CA GLU A 269 -12.79 17.37 8.05
C GLU A 269 -13.39 16.57 6.87
N ARG A 270 -13.16 15.26 6.89
CA ARG A 270 -13.86 14.31 6.00
C ARG A 270 -15.19 13.91 6.60
N LEU A 271 -16.09 13.41 5.78
CA LEU A 271 -17.29 12.73 6.26
C LEU A 271 -16.87 11.52 7.11
N HIS A 272 -17.34 11.49 8.37
CA HIS A 272 -16.92 10.48 9.35
C HIS A 272 -17.64 9.14 9.20
N ARG A 273 -18.75 9.08 8.46
CA ARG A 273 -19.60 7.88 8.33
C ARG A 273 -19.44 7.25 6.96
N THR A 274 -19.34 5.92 6.94
CA THR A 274 -19.32 5.12 5.72
C THR A 274 -20.28 3.95 5.86
N ILE A 275 -21.02 3.64 4.80
CA ILE A 275 -21.78 2.41 4.64
C ILE A 275 -21.14 1.65 3.49
N GLY A 276 -20.93 0.36 3.66
CA GLY A 276 -20.36 -0.47 2.61
C GLY A 276 -21.03 -1.84 2.52
N ILE A 277 -21.01 -2.40 1.33
CA ILE A 277 -21.46 -3.75 1.02
C ILE A 277 -20.34 -4.46 0.28
N GLY A 278 -20.08 -5.70 0.64
CA GLY A 278 -19.12 -6.59 -0.01
C GLY A 278 -19.75 -7.93 -0.36
N LEU A 279 -19.33 -8.50 -1.47
CA LEU A 279 -19.70 -9.85 -1.90
C LEU A 279 -18.42 -10.67 -2.08
N ALA A 280 -18.48 -11.95 -1.70
CA ALA A 280 -17.38 -12.89 -1.86
C ALA A 280 -17.94 -14.25 -2.29
N TYR A 281 -17.14 -14.97 -3.07
CA TYR A 281 -17.43 -16.35 -3.44
C TYR A 281 -16.14 -17.17 -3.52
N ASN A 282 -16.21 -18.38 -2.98
CA ASN A 282 -15.21 -19.41 -3.24
C ASN A 282 -15.85 -20.80 -3.16
N THR A 283 -15.26 -21.80 -3.84
CA THR A 283 -15.83 -23.14 -3.96
C THR A 283 -15.87 -23.90 -2.64
N SER A 284 -15.03 -23.56 -1.68
CA SER A 284 -14.93 -24.29 -0.41
C SER A 284 -15.81 -23.74 0.71
N GLN A 285 -16.20 -22.45 0.64
CA GLN A 285 -17.03 -21.79 1.66
C GLN A 285 -18.36 -21.25 1.11
N GLY A 286 -18.51 -21.25 -0.24
CA GLY A 286 -19.70 -20.79 -0.93
C GLY A 286 -19.78 -19.27 -1.09
N ALA A 287 -20.99 -18.77 -1.32
CA ALA A 287 -21.27 -17.35 -1.44
C ALA A 287 -21.41 -16.72 -0.06
N GLY A 288 -20.94 -15.46 0.06
CA GLY A 288 -21.09 -14.64 1.24
C GLY A 288 -21.33 -13.18 0.88
N ALA A 289 -22.07 -12.49 1.73
CA ALA A 289 -22.31 -11.06 1.67
C ALA A 289 -21.96 -10.43 3.01
N ARG A 290 -21.41 -9.22 2.95
CA ARG A 290 -21.11 -8.39 4.13
C ARG A 290 -21.73 -7.03 3.95
N ALA A 291 -22.42 -6.53 4.96
CA ALA A 291 -22.80 -5.12 5.06
C ALA A 291 -22.16 -4.52 6.30
N PHE A 292 -21.71 -3.27 6.21
CA PHE A 292 -21.15 -2.59 7.38
C PHE A 292 -21.53 -1.12 7.40
N TRP A 293 -21.55 -0.59 8.60
CA TRP A 293 -21.57 0.83 8.90
C TRP A 293 -20.38 1.16 9.80
N GLU A 294 -19.73 2.28 9.52
CA GLU A 294 -18.62 2.77 10.34
C GLU A 294 -18.75 4.27 10.59
N ASN A 295 -18.28 4.69 11.77
CA ASN A 295 -18.10 6.08 12.15
C ASN A 295 -16.68 6.25 12.69
N ARG A 296 -15.92 7.20 12.12
CA ARG A 296 -14.51 7.46 12.47
C ARG A 296 -14.32 8.52 13.53
N ASN A 297 -15.41 9.13 13.99
CA ASN A 297 -15.41 10.13 15.05
C ASN A 297 -16.74 10.06 15.80
N LEU A 298 -16.86 9.09 16.72
CA LEU A 298 -18.14 8.81 17.39
C LEU A 298 -18.48 9.86 18.44
N PHE A 299 -17.49 10.32 19.21
CA PHE A 299 -17.65 11.20 20.37
C PHE A 299 -16.81 12.50 20.30
N GLY A 300 -16.05 12.74 19.21
CA GLY A 300 -15.26 13.97 19.02
C GLY A 300 -13.75 13.77 19.09
N ASN A 301 -13.25 12.65 19.61
CA ASN A 301 -11.83 12.34 19.76
C ASN A 301 -11.36 11.21 18.86
N ALA A 302 -11.93 11.14 17.65
CA ALA A 302 -11.60 10.11 16.66
C ALA A 302 -11.92 8.68 17.09
N GLU A 303 -12.87 8.50 17.99
CA GLU A 303 -13.33 7.16 18.35
C GLU A 303 -13.98 6.50 17.12
N TYR A 304 -13.43 5.38 16.73
CA TYR A 304 -13.91 4.58 15.63
C TYR A 304 -14.84 3.49 16.10
N LEU A 305 -16.02 3.42 15.49
CA LEU A 305 -16.93 2.29 15.66
C LEU A 305 -17.30 1.73 14.30
N ARG A 306 -17.10 0.44 14.11
CA ARG A 306 -17.57 -0.29 12.94
C ARG A 306 -18.48 -1.42 13.39
N VAL A 307 -19.69 -1.46 12.82
CA VAL A 307 -20.65 -2.54 12.97
C VAL A 307 -20.81 -3.23 11.63
N ALA A 308 -20.68 -4.56 11.59
CA ALA A 308 -20.76 -5.35 10.38
C ALA A 308 -21.63 -6.59 10.60
N ALA A 309 -22.40 -6.94 9.57
CA ALA A 309 -23.13 -8.20 9.47
C ALA A 309 -22.58 -8.99 8.27
N ASP A 310 -22.16 -10.22 8.53
CA ASP A 310 -21.74 -11.20 7.52
C ASP A 310 -22.82 -12.27 7.42
N VAL A 311 -23.22 -12.62 6.21
CA VAL A 311 -24.15 -13.71 5.92
C VAL A 311 -23.54 -14.58 4.84
N GLY A 312 -23.36 -15.86 5.11
CA GLY A 312 -22.71 -16.80 4.18
C GLY A 312 -23.18 -18.23 4.37
N GLN A 313 -22.76 -19.10 3.48
CA GLN A 313 -23.16 -20.52 3.55
C GLN A 313 -22.60 -21.26 4.79
N GLN A 314 -21.48 -20.81 5.33
CA GLN A 314 -20.82 -21.45 6.46
C GLN A 314 -20.69 -20.57 7.70
N THR A 315 -20.91 -19.25 7.59
CA THR A 315 -20.75 -18.33 8.71
C THR A 315 -21.74 -17.20 8.59
N ASP A 316 -22.56 -17.02 9.62
CA ASP A 316 -23.31 -15.81 9.87
C ASP A 316 -22.71 -15.12 11.10
N ALA A 317 -22.39 -13.84 10.99
CA ALA A 317 -21.77 -13.13 12.10
C ALA A 317 -22.22 -11.67 12.18
N PHE A 318 -22.35 -11.18 13.41
CA PHE A 318 -22.49 -9.77 13.71
C PHE A 318 -21.30 -9.33 14.54
N ARG A 319 -20.60 -8.26 14.10
CA ARG A 319 -19.39 -7.75 14.73
C ARG A 319 -19.48 -6.27 15.01
N ALA A 320 -19.08 -5.86 16.19
CA ALA A 320 -18.87 -4.47 16.56
C ALA A 320 -17.42 -4.30 17.01
N ASN A 321 -16.69 -3.38 16.36
CA ASN A 321 -15.31 -3.06 16.68
C ASN A 321 -15.24 -1.59 17.05
N PHE A 322 -14.75 -1.31 18.25
CA PHE A 322 -14.51 0.02 18.77
C PHE A 322 -13.03 0.25 18.95
N ARG A 323 -12.53 1.44 18.60
CA ARG A 323 -11.17 1.88 18.82
C ARG A 323 -11.18 3.32 19.32
N ARG A 324 -10.48 3.59 20.40
CA ARG A 324 -10.18 4.92 20.89
C ARG A 324 -8.67 5.15 20.72
N PRO A 325 -8.25 6.02 19.77
CA PRO A 325 -6.84 6.28 19.54
C PRO A 325 -6.23 7.08 20.70
N ASP A 326 -4.91 6.99 20.85
CA ASP A 326 -4.10 7.70 21.84
C ASP A 326 -4.61 7.59 23.29
N PHE A 327 -5.15 6.43 23.63
CA PHE A 327 -5.69 6.17 24.96
C PHE A 327 -4.56 6.04 25.99
N LEU A 328 -4.52 6.96 26.95
CA LEU A 328 -3.50 7.10 28.02
C LEU A 328 -2.10 7.48 27.54
N ALA A 329 -1.75 7.27 26.28
CA ALA A 329 -0.46 7.65 25.69
C ALA A 329 -0.59 7.80 24.17
N ILE A 330 0.26 8.62 23.56
CA ILE A 330 0.37 8.78 22.11
C ILE A 330 0.74 7.42 21.49
N ASP A 331 0.16 7.11 20.32
CA ASP A 331 0.34 5.85 19.59
C ASP A 331 -0.10 4.59 20.37
N GLN A 332 -0.91 4.75 21.41
CA GLN A 332 -1.55 3.66 22.15
C GLN A 332 -3.07 3.74 22.02
N ASP A 333 -3.68 2.69 21.49
CA ASP A 333 -5.11 2.63 21.25
C ASP A 333 -5.79 1.68 22.23
N PHE A 334 -6.96 2.07 22.70
CA PHE A 334 -7.88 1.15 23.35
C PHE A 334 -8.76 0.49 22.29
N LEU A 335 -8.82 -0.84 22.30
CA LEU A 335 -9.62 -1.65 21.40
C LEU A 335 -10.68 -2.41 22.18
N ALA A 336 -11.90 -2.43 21.68
CA ALA A 336 -12.94 -3.33 22.19
C ALA A 336 -13.68 -3.99 21.01
N THR A 337 -13.97 -5.28 21.14
CA THR A 337 -14.72 -6.04 20.14
C THR A 337 -15.84 -6.82 20.78
N ALA A 338 -16.98 -6.91 20.06
CA ALA A 338 -18.05 -7.83 20.37
C ALA A 338 -18.43 -8.59 19.09
N GLU A 339 -18.55 -9.91 19.18
CA GLU A 339 -18.94 -10.78 18.07
C GLU A 339 -20.00 -11.77 18.51
N LEU A 340 -21.02 -11.92 17.67
CA LEU A 340 -21.97 -13.03 17.72
C LEU A 340 -21.84 -13.79 16.41
N ALA A 341 -21.55 -15.09 16.44
CA ALA A 341 -21.38 -15.88 15.25
C ALA A 341 -22.08 -17.23 15.32
N ASN A 342 -22.56 -17.69 14.17
CA ASN A 342 -23.04 -19.04 13.92
C ASN A 342 -22.23 -19.62 12.77
N ASP A 343 -21.30 -20.52 13.10
CA ASP A 343 -20.40 -21.15 12.15
C ASP A 343 -20.84 -22.59 11.89
N THR A 344 -20.86 -22.98 10.64
CA THR A 344 -21.22 -24.32 10.18
C THR A 344 -20.22 -24.87 9.14
N PRO A 345 -18.90 -24.80 9.42
CA PRO A 345 -17.91 -25.41 8.54
C PRO A 345 -18.02 -26.94 8.54
N VAL A 346 -17.13 -27.60 7.78
CA VAL A 346 -17.16 -29.07 7.64
C VAL A 346 -16.80 -29.79 8.96
N ALA A 347 -15.98 -29.17 9.83
CA ALA A 347 -15.47 -29.79 11.06
C ALA A 347 -16.48 -29.78 12.22
N TYR A 348 -17.29 -28.71 12.34
CA TYR A 348 -18.15 -28.50 13.51
C TYR A 348 -19.33 -27.57 13.19
N ARG A 349 -20.23 -27.44 14.16
CA ARG A 349 -21.19 -26.33 14.24
C ARG A 349 -20.94 -25.59 15.53
N SER A 350 -20.82 -24.26 15.50
CA SER A 350 -20.55 -23.43 16.66
C SER A 350 -21.45 -22.21 16.68
N ARG A 351 -22.09 -21.95 17.80
CA ARG A 351 -22.74 -20.67 18.10
C ARG A 351 -21.97 -20.02 19.23
N ARG A 352 -21.36 -18.87 18.96
CA ARG A 352 -20.50 -18.21 19.94
C ARG A 352 -20.78 -16.73 20.10
N ALA A 353 -20.52 -16.26 21.30
CA ALA A 353 -20.43 -14.85 21.65
C ALA A 353 -19.02 -14.58 22.19
N ILE A 354 -18.38 -13.56 21.65
CA ILE A 354 -17.04 -13.12 22.06
C ILE A 354 -17.13 -11.64 22.44
N VAL A 355 -16.51 -11.27 23.56
CA VAL A 355 -16.23 -9.89 23.92
C VAL A 355 -14.76 -9.77 24.28
N SER A 356 -14.11 -8.72 23.85
CA SER A 356 -12.72 -8.44 24.23
C SER A 356 -12.47 -6.95 24.41
N ALA A 357 -11.53 -6.63 25.31
CA ALA A 357 -11.05 -5.27 25.51
C ALA A 357 -9.56 -5.31 25.79
N GLY A 358 -8.80 -4.37 25.19
CA GLY A 358 -7.35 -4.38 25.30
C GLY A 358 -6.70 -3.10 24.80
N LEU A 359 -5.38 -3.12 24.81
CA LEU A 359 -4.53 -2.04 24.35
C LEU A 359 -3.67 -2.52 23.18
N GLU A 360 -3.52 -1.67 22.19
CA GLU A 360 -2.57 -1.82 21.08
C GLU A 360 -1.65 -0.60 21.09
N ARG A 361 -0.35 -0.80 20.97
CA ARG A 361 0.63 0.28 20.89
C ARG A 361 1.51 0.14 19.65
N ARG A 362 1.69 1.23 18.94
CA ARG A 362 2.65 1.37 17.86
C ARG A 362 3.98 1.82 18.45
N PHE A 363 5.02 1.01 18.31
CA PHE A 363 6.37 1.32 18.81
C PHE A 363 7.24 1.98 17.74
N SER A 364 6.93 1.71 16.47
CA SER A 364 7.58 2.33 15.31
C SER A 364 6.63 2.28 14.11
N PRO A 365 6.96 2.93 12.98
CA PRO A 365 6.16 2.81 11.76
C PRO A 365 5.92 1.37 11.29
N VAL A 366 6.84 0.45 11.64
CA VAL A 366 6.80 -0.96 11.20
C VAL A 366 6.39 -1.93 12.31
N SER A 367 6.31 -1.51 13.60
CA SER A 367 6.07 -2.44 14.71
C SER A 367 4.90 -2.03 15.59
N THR A 368 4.00 -3.00 15.84
CA THR A 368 2.81 -2.83 16.67
C THR A 368 2.65 -4.04 17.59
N ALA A 369 2.37 -3.82 18.87
CA ALA A 369 2.02 -4.90 19.81
C ALA A 369 0.71 -4.60 20.51
N GLY A 370 -0.01 -5.66 20.89
CA GLY A 370 -1.27 -5.54 21.60
C GLY A 370 -1.47 -6.67 22.61
N ILE A 371 -2.29 -6.36 23.61
CA ILE A 371 -2.75 -7.32 24.62
C ILE A 371 -4.20 -7.02 24.98
N ALA A 372 -5.00 -8.05 25.17
CA ALA A 372 -6.41 -7.90 25.54
C ALA A 372 -6.85 -8.95 26.57
N LEU A 373 -7.98 -8.69 27.20
CA LEU A 373 -8.76 -9.68 27.91
C LEU A 373 -9.96 -10.06 27.04
N GLN A 374 -10.22 -11.36 26.91
CA GLN A 374 -11.30 -11.88 26.07
C GLN A 374 -12.17 -12.86 26.87
N GLY A 375 -13.50 -12.70 26.74
CA GLY A 375 -14.47 -13.67 27.19
C GLY A 375 -15.17 -14.32 25.99
N THR A 376 -15.28 -15.65 25.99
CA THR A 376 -15.98 -16.41 24.95
C THR A 376 -17.00 -17.34 25.60
N LYS A 377 -18.25 -17.33 25.10
CA LYS A 377 -19.27 -18.33 25.43
C LYS A 377 -19.71 -19.01 24.15
N ALA A 378 -19.63 -20.34 24.11
CA ALA A 378 -19.94 -21.09 22.91
C ALA A 378 -20.68 -22.40 23.18
N ASN A 379 -21.46 -22.80 22.15
CA ASN A 379 -22.06 -24.12 22.03
C ASN A 379 -21.54 -24.75 20.75
N VAL A 380 -20.79 -25.85 20.88
CA VAL A 380 -20.07 -26.48 19.77
C VAL A 380 -20.48 -27.92 19.62
N VAL A 381 -20.76 -28.32 18.38
CA VAL A 381 -21.02 -29.71 18.02
C VAL A 381 -19.94 -30.16 17.04
N GLN A 382 -19.12 -31.10 17.41
CA GLN A 382 -18.14 -31.74 16.54
C GLN A 382 -18.84 -32.64 15.54
N LEU A 383 -18.51 -32.52 14.25
CA LEU A 383 -19.10 -33.31 13.18
C LEU A 383 -18.27 -34.54 12.81
N ALA A 384 -16.95 -34.52 13.08
CA ALA A 384 -16.10 -35.68 12.86
C ALA A 384 -16.45 -36.82 13.83
N ASP A 385 -16.54 -38.05 13.30
CA ASP A 385 -16.80 -39.27 14.08
C ASP A 385 -15.49 -39.96 14.45
N VAL A 386 -15.13 -39.83 15.72
CA VAL A 386 -13.90 -40.39 16.27
C VAL A 386 -14.29 -41.37 17.38
N ASN A 387 -13.92 -42.63 17.25
CA ASN A 387 -14.30 -43.71 18.18
C ASN A 387 -13.87 -43.47 19.65
N SER A 388 -12.93 -42.54 19.88
CA SER A 388 -12.41 -42.19 21.20
C SER A 388 -13.22 -41.13 21.95
N ILE A 389 -14.30 -40.56 21.35
CA ILE A 389 -15.11 -39.51 21.97
C ILE A 389 -16.49 -39.99 22.35
N THR A 390 -16.95 -39.58 23.54
CA THR A 390 -18.30 -39.83 24.03
C THR A 390 -19.31 -38.84 23.40
N ALA A 391 -20.60 -39.12 23.48
CA ALA A 391 -21.66 -38.20 23.06
C ALA A 391 -21.56 -36.83 23.78
N ALA A 392 -21.17 -36.82 25.06
CA ALA A 392 -20.95 -35.62 25.85
C ALA A 392 -19.75 -34.79 25.36
N GLN A 393 -18.72 -35.43 24.85
CA GLN A 393 -17.56 -34.74 24.25
C GLN A 393 -17.86 -34.23 22.84
N ARG A 394 -18.85 -34.78 22.13
CA ARG A 394 -19.27 -34.35 20.82
C ARG A 394 -20.01 -32.99 20.87
N THR A 395 -20.79 -32.78 21.91
CA THR A 395 -21.51 -31.51 22.13
C THR A 395 -20.95 -30.85 23.40
N GLN A 396 -20.32 -29.71 23.24
CA GLN A 396 -19.65 -28.98 24.32
C GLN A 396 -20.28 -27.59 24.47
N HIS A 397 -20.59 -27.23 25.71
CA HIS A 397 -20.98 -25.90 26.11
C HIS A 397 -19.86 -25.34 26.99
N TYR A 398 -19.21 -24.26 26.57
CA TYR A 398 -18.12 -23.73 27.34
C TYR A 398 -18.16 -22.21 27.49
N THR A 399 -17.56 -21.75 28.58
CA THR A 399 -17.21 -20.37 28.81
C THR A 399 -15.71 -20.31 29.01
N LEU A 400 -15.03 -19.46 28.27
CA LEU A 400 -13.57 -19.34 28.23
C LEU A 400 -13.18 -17.88 28.49
N VAL A 401 -12.15 -17.70 29.32
CA VAL A 401 -11.42 -16.45 29.47
C VAL A 401 -10.06 -16.61 28.83
N GLY A 402 -9.67 -15.67 28.00
CA GLY A 402 -8.40 -15.67 27.29
C GLY A 402 -7.67 -14.34 27.42
N VAL A 403 -6.35 -14.39 27.32
CA VAL A 403 -5.48 -13.22 27.24
C VAL A 403 -4.71 -13.30 25.91
N PRO A 404 -5.30 -12.82 24.81
CA PRO A 404 -4.59 -12.70 23.54
C PRO A 404 -3.57 -11.56 23.61
N ALA A 405 -2.33 -11.86 23.20
CA ALA A 405 -1.25 -10.90 22.98
C ALA A 405 -0.63 -11.13 21.61
N TYR A 406 -0.18 -10.07 20.97
CA TYR A 406 0.44 -10.17 19.66
C TYR A 406 1.51 -9.11 19.43
N LEU A 407 2.44 -9.45 18.55
CA LEU A 407 3.42 -8.55 17.95
C LEU A 407 3.29 -8.65 16.43
N LYS A 408 3.17 -7.52 15.75
CA LYS A 408 3.13 -7.40 14.29
C LYS A 408 4.31 -6.55 13.82
N LEU A 409 4.92 -6.98 12.74
CA LEU A 409 5.95 -6.27 11.99
C LEU A 409 5.50 -6.17 10.55
N ASP A 410 5.52 -4.97 9.95
CA ASP A 410 5.19 -4.76 8.54
C ASP A 410 6.13 -3.72 7.95
N GLU A 411 7.03 -4.16 7.10
CA GLU A 411 7.99 -3.34 6.36
C GLU A 411 7.77 -3.49 4.84
N THR A 412 6.53 -3.72 4.45
CA THR A 412 6.19 -3.82 3.03
C THR A 412 5.91 -2.45 2.43
N ASP A 413 6.22 -2.32 1.14
CA ASP A 413 5.96 -1.13 0.34
C ASP A 413 4.46 -0.86 0.10
N ASN A 414 3.62 -1.91 0.10
CA ASN A 414 2.18 -1.80 -0.14
C ASN A 414 1.39 -2.87 0.62
N LEU A 415 0.30 -2.47 1.28
CA LEU A 415 -0.51 -3.38 2.11
C LEU A 415 -1.30 -4.42 1.30
N LEU A 416 -1.78 -4.07 0.10
CA LEU A 416 -2.65 -4.94 -0.71
C LEU A 416 -1.90 -5.66 -1.84
N ASN A 417 -0.80 -5.09 -2.28
CA ASN A 417 0.02 -5.62 -3.38
C ASN A 417 1.50 -5.43 -3.11
N PRO A 418 2.07 -6.08 -2.07
CA PRO A 418 3.46 -5.91 -1.73
C PRO A 418 4.38 -6.44 -2.83
N THR A 419 5.40 -5.64 -3.18
CA THR A 419 6.44 -5.99 -4.13
C THR A 419 7.78 -6.23 -3.47
N ARG A 420 8.02 -5.59 -2.31
CA ARG A 420 9.26 -5.67 -1.52
C ARG A 420 8.96 -5.67 -0.03
N GLY A 421 9.93 -6.15 0.74
CA GLY A 421 9.87 -6.12 2.20
C GLY A 421 9.36 -7.41 2.82
N TYR A 422 8.97 -7.33 4.09
CA TYR A 422 8.51 -8.49 4.85
C TYR A 422 7.40 -8.12 5.83
N ARG A 423 6.62 -9.14 6.21
CA ARG A 423 5.64 -9.10 7.31
C ARG A 423 5.93 -10.22 8.29
N GLY A 424 5.75 -9.92 9.56
CA GLY A 424 5.83 -10.91 10.63
C GLY A 424 4.70 -10.73 11.64
N GLN A 425 4.17 -11.83 12.16
CA GLN A 425 3.22 -11.79 13.27
C GLN A 425 3.50 -12.94 14.22
N LEU A 426 3.58 -12.61 15.51
CA LEU A 426 3.51 -13.55 16.61
C LEU A 426 2.22 -13.28 17.38
N SER A 427 1.40 -14.28 17.60
CA SER A 427 0.22 -14.21 18.46
C SER A 427 0.26 -15.32 19.49
N VAL A 428 0.01 -14.99 20.75
CA VAL A 428 -0.05 -15.93 21.87
C VAL A 428 -1.35 -15.68 22.63
N THR A 429 -2.12 -16.73 22.89
CA THR A 429 -3.35 -16.62 23.69
C THR A 429 -3.32 -17.68 24.80
N ALA A 430 -3.19 -17.22 26.03
CA ALA A 430 -3.39 -18.07 27.21
C ALA A 430 -4.90 -18.14 27.51
N SER A 431 -5.43 -19.34 27.64
CA SER A 431 -6.87 -19.60 27.77
C SER A 431 -7.19 -20.49 28.96
N HIS A 432 -8.28 -20.14 29.66
CA HIS A 432 -8.81 -20.91 30.80
C HIS A 432 -10.33 -21.10 30.63
N THR A 433 -10.82 -22.34 30.70
CA THR A 433 -12.26 -22.60 30.66
C THR A 433 -12.86 -22.50 32.04
N LEU A 434 -13.93 -21.72 32.19
CA LEU A 434 -14.71 -21.61 33.42
C LEU A 434 -15.76 -22.73 33.59
N SER A 435 -16.05 -23.45 32.51
CA SER A 435 -16.94 -24.60 32.45
C SER A 435 -16.17 -25.92 32.72
N ARG A 436 -16.90 -26.98 33.03
CA ARG A 436 -16.28 -28.31 33.17
C ARG A 436 -16.26 -29.08 31.86
N PRO A 437 -15.16 -29.80 31.52
CA PRO A 437 -13.91 -29.88 32.27
C PRO A 437 -13.14 -28.55 32.22
N THR A 438 -12.50 -28.18 33.34
CA THR A 438 -11.63 -27.02 33.41
C THR A 438 -10.34 -27.32 32.64
N LEU A 439 -10.05 -26.52 31.61
CA LEU A 439 -8.88 -26.67 30.76
C LEU A 439 -8.04 -25.39 30.81
N ASN A 440 -6.73 -25.57 30.81
CA ASN A 440 -5.75 -24.51 30.59
C ASN A 440 -4.97 -24.85 29.32
N PHE A 441 -4.91 -23.93 28.39
CA PHE A 441 -4.15 -24.15 27.18
C PHE A 441 -3.61 -22.82 26.62
N ILE A 442 -2.52 -22.92 25.87
CA ILE A 442 -1.88 -21.79 25.18
C ILE A 442 -1.92 -22.09 23.69
N SER A 443 -2.43 -21.13 22.94
CA SER A 443 -2.42 -21.13 21.48
C SER A 443 -1.39 -20.14 20.97
N ASN A 444 -0.48 -20.59 20.12
CA ASN A 444 0.57 -19.78 19.49
C ASN A 444 0.38 -19.80 17.99
N LEU A 445 0.53 -18.64 17.35
CA LEU A 445 0.54 -18.50 15.91
C LEU A 445 1.72 -17.60 15.51
N VAL A 446 2.62 -18.15 14.70
CA VAL A 446 3.71 -17.41 14.06
C VAL A 446 3.47 -17.40 12.59
N SER A 447 3.49 -16.24 11.96
CA SER A 447 3.46 -16.11 10.50
C SER A 447 4.51 -15.13 10.02
N GLY A 448 5.10 -15.42 8.87
CA GLY A 448 6.02 -14.54 8.17
C GLY A 448 5.80 -14.61 6.68
N SER A 449 5.89 -13.49 6.00
CA SER A 449 5.89 -13.41 4.54
C SER A 449 6.96 -12.43 4.08
N THR A 450 7.49 -12.67 2.88
CA THR A 450 8.54 -11.83 2.28
C THR A 450 8.35 -11.75 0.77
N TYR A 451 8.83 -10.64 0.21
CA TYR A 451 8.58 -10.26 -1.19
C TYR A 451 9.85 -9.73 -1.81
N TRP A 452 10.20 -10.23 -3.00
CA TRP A 452 11.37 -9.84 -3.76
C TRP A 452 10.98 -9.50 -5.19
N ALA A 453 11.08 -8.24 -5.56
CA ALA A 453 10.96 -7.81 -6.94
C ALA A 453 12.21 -8.24 -7.73
N LEU A 454 12.00 -8.86 -8.88
CA LEU A 454 13.04 -9.33 -9.78
C LEU A 454 13.18 -8.36 -10.96
N GLY A 455 14.38 -7.83 -11.17
CA GLY A 455 14.66 -6.83 -12.19
C GLY A 455 14.25 -5.41 -11.80
N SER A 456 14.68 -4.43 -12.60
CA SER A 456 14.43 -3.00 -12.34
C SER A 456 12.98 -2.54 -12.58
N GLU A 457 12.26 -3.23 -13.47
CA GLU A 457 10.88 -2.88 -13.85
C GLU A 457 9.82 -3.48 -12.92
N GLU A 458 10.20 -4.26 -11.90
CA GLU A 458 9.29 -4.92 -10.94
C GLU A 458 8.16 -5.73 -11.59
N ARG A 459 8.39 -6.25 -12.79
CA ARG A 459 7.39 -7.06 -13.52
C ARG A 459 7.23 -8.46 -12.96
N ALA A 460 8.23 -8.96 -12.25
CA ALA A 460 8.21 -10.26 -11.59
C ALA A 460 8.52 -10.12 -10.11
N ILE A 461 7.70 -10.75 -9.25
CA ILE A 461 7.85 -10.73 -7.80
C ILE A 461 7.81 -12.15 -7.29
N LEU A 462 8.81 -12.56 -6.54
CA LEU A 462 8.79 -13.81 -5.78
C LEU A 462 8.24 -13.52 -4.39
N ALA A 463 7.18 -14.21 -3.99
CA ALA A 463 6.55 -14.05 -2.69
C ALA A 463 6.53 -15.38 -1.95
N GLY A 464 6.98 -15.38 -0.68
CA GLY A 464 6.97 -16.55 0.18
C GLY A 464 6.24 -16.28 1.49
N ARG A 465 5.50 -17.27 2.02
CA ARG A 465 4.85 -17.21 3.32
C ARG A 465 5.03 -18.52 4.07
N ALA A 466 5.28 -18.42 5.37
CA ALA A 466 5.22 -19.52 6.31
C ALA A 466 4.28 -19.18 7.47
N LEU A 467 3.48 -20.16 7.92
CA LEU A 467 2.61 -20.06 9.08
C LEU A 467 2.77 -21.31 9.93
N LEU A 468 3.02 -21.12 11.22
CA LEU A 468 3.16 -22.15 12.24
C LEU A 468 2.13 -21.90 13.34
N GLY A 469 1.23 -22.83 13.55
CA GLY A 469 0.29 -22.87 14.66
C GLY A 469 0.69 -23.94 15.68
N SER A 470 0.52 -23.65 16.97
CA SER A 470 0.72 -24.63 18.06
C SER A 470 -0.29 -24.37 19.17
N LEU A 471 -0.82 -25.43 19.74
CA LEU A 471 -1.73 -25.41 20.88
C LEU A 471 -1.27 -26.47 21.90
N ASP A 472 -1.00 -26.04 23.12
CA ASP A 472 -0.52 -26.92 24.19
C ASP A 472 -1.28 -26.70 25.52
N GLY A 473 -1.19 -27.67 26.45
CA GLY A 473 -1.80 -27.60 27.76
C GLY A 473 -3.10 -28.41 27.93
N ALA A 474 -3.70 -28.93 26.83
CA ALA A 474 -4.92 -29.74 26.93
C ALA A 474 -4.90 -30.90 25.92
N PRO A 475 -5.55 -32.06 26.26
CA PRO A 475 -5.76 -33.15 25.30
C PRO A 475 -6.64 -32.73 24.12
N LEU A 476 -6.32 -33.20 22.90
CA LEU A 476 -7.00 -32.78 21.65
C LEU A 476 -8.53 -32.92 21.75
N PHE A 477 -9.03 -34.06 22.20
CA PHE A 477 -10.48 -34.33 22.19
C PHE A 477 -11.23 -33.73 23.40
N GLN A 478 -10.53 -33.16 24.37
CA GLN A 478 -11.14 -32.33 25.41
C GLN A 478 -11.30 -30.88 24.97
N LEU A 479 -10.44 -30.43 24.01
CA LEU A 479 -10.57 -29.11 23.40
C LEU A 479 -11.85 -29.06 22.55
N PRO A 480 -12.66 -28.01 22.71
CA PRO A 480 -13.77 -27.76 21.78
C PRO A 480 -13.30 -27.73 20.33
N ALA A 481 -14.09 -28.29 19.42
CA ALA A 481 -13.69 -28.41 18.03
C ALA A 481 -13.39 -27.05 17.36
N ASP A 482 -14.05 -25.98 17.77
CA ASP A 482 -13.82 -24.62 17.27
C ASP A 482 -12.56 -23.94 17.86
N GLN A 483 -11.93 -24.53 18.88
CA GLN A 483 -10.66 -24.07 19.45
C GLN A 483 -9.45 -24.82 18.87
N ARG A 484 -9.67 -25.89 18.09
CA ARG A 484 -8.60 -26.67 17.47
C ARG A 484 -8.03 -25.96 16.25
N ILE A 485 -6.86 -26.39 15.82
CA ILE A 485 -6.18 -25.87 14.64
C ILE A 485 -6.60 -26.66 13.40
N TYR A 486 -6.91 -25.96 12.32
CA TYR A 486 -7.26 -26.51 11.00
C TYR A 486 -6.43 -25.82 9.91
N ALA A 487 -6.25 -26.50 8.78
CA ALA A 487 -5.63 -25.98 7.57
C ALA A 487 -6.42 -26.38 6.32
N GLY A 488 -6.22 -25.68 5.21
CA GLY A 488 -6.94 -25.83 3.94
C GLY A 488 -7.81 -24.60 3.64
N GLY A 489 -8.09 -24.38 2.36
CA GLY A 489 -8.84 -23.23 1.86
C GLY A 489 -7.97 -22.07 1.41
N GLY A 490 -8.60 -21.02 0.89
CA GLY A 490 -7.98 -19.90 0.18
C GLY A 490 -6.98 -19.06 0.99
N GLY A 491 -7.05 -19.07 2.32
CA GLY A 491 -6.13 -18.36 3.21
C GLY A 491 -4.98 -19.24 3.76
N SER A 492 -4.90 -20.50 3.36
CA SER A 492 -3.96 -21.49 3.89
C SER A 492 -3.36 -22.32 2.76
N ILE A 493 -3.89 -23.52 2.49
CA ILE A 493 -3.43 -24.45 1.45
C ILE A 493 -4.54 -24.56 0.41
N ARG A 494 -4.46 -23.72 -0.63
CA ARG A 494 -5.51 -23.54 -1.66
C ARG A 494 -5.96 -24.79 -2.39
N PRO A 495 -5.08 -25.77 -2.69
CA PRO A 495 -5.50 -27.02 -3.35
C PRO A 495 -6.49 -27.86 -2.56
N TYR A 496 -6.59 -27.68 -1.25
CA TYR A 496 -7.49 -28.43 -0.36
C TYR A 496 -8.64 -27.56 0.13
N GLY A 497 -9.83 -28.16 0.22
CA GLY A 497 -11.02 -27.46 0.72
C GLY A 497 -10.83 -26.91 2.14
N TYR A 498 -11.69 -25.98 2.54
CA TYR A 498 -11.62 -25.33 3.85
C TYR A 498 -11.62 -26.35 4.99
N GLN A 499 -10.64 -26.28 5.89
CA GLN A 499 -10.38 -27.21 7.00
C GLN A 499 -9.97 -28.64 6.62
N LEU A 500 -9.86 -28.98 5.32
CA LEU A 500 -9.63 -30.37 4.90
C LEU A 500 -8.14 -30.75 4.81
N ALA A 501 -7.18 -29.84 4.96
CA ALA A 501 -5.76 -30.16 4.82
C ALA A 501 -5.16 -30.70 6.13
N GLY A 502 -5.49 -31.97 6.46
CA GLY A 502 -4.98 -32.69 7.64
C GLY A 502 -5.72 -34.00 7.86
N PRO A 503 -5.64 -34.60 9.06
CA PRO A 503 -6.32 -35.82 9.44
C PRO A 503 -7.84 -35.73 9.31
N LEU A 504 -8.44 -36.73 8.69
CA LEU A 504 -9.89 -36.86 8.49
C LEU A 504 -10.39 -38.13 9.19
N ASP A 505 -11.66 -38.16 9.58
CA ASP A 505 -12.35 -39.34 10.05
C ASP A 505 -12.77 -40.27 8.89
N ILE A 506 -13.41 -41.39 9.20
CA ILE A 506 -13.91 -42.35 8.20
C ILE A 506 -14.99 -41.74 7.29
N GLY A 507 -15.66 -40.69 7.72
CA GLY A 507 -16.67 -39.93 6.97
C GLY A 507 -16.08 -38.73 6.21
N ASN A 508 -14.75 -38.63 6.09
CA ASN A 508 -14.04 -37.54 5.43
C ASN A 508 -14.25 -36.16 6.11
N LYS A 509 -14.55 -36.13 7.41
CA LYS A 509 -14.68 -34.88 8.17
C LYS A 509 -13.39 -34.56 8.91
N PRO A 510 -12.96 -33.29 8.96
CA PRO A 510 -11.72 -32.89 9.62
C PRO A 510 -11.83 -33.03 11.15
N ILE A 511 -10.84 -33.70 11.74
CA ILE A 511 -10.75 -33.96 13.19
C ILE A 511 -10.26 -32.70 13.92
N GLY A 512 -9.47 -31.88 13.26
CA GLY A 512 -8.70 -30.78 13.87
C GLY A 512 -7.43 -31.26 14.55
N GLY A 513 -6.54 -30.34 14.82
CA GLY A 513 -5.23 -30.61 15.41
C GLY A 513 -4.83 -29.66 16.52
N LYS A 514 -3.65 -29.91 17.06
CA LYS A 514 -2.96 -29.08 18.04
C LYS A 514 -1.83 -28.27 17.41
N SER A 515 -1.42 -28.58 16.18
CA SER A 515 -0.45 -27.76 15.46
C SER A 515 -0.73 -27.74 13.95
N SER A 516 -0.17 -26.77 13.27
CA SER A 516 -0.18 -26.68 11.80
C SER A 516 1.11 -26.09 11.26
N LEU A 517 1.48 -26.50 10.06
CA LEU A 517 2.48 -25.85 9.22
C LEU A 517 1.85 -25.56 7.86
N VAL A 518 1.98 -24.32 7.41
CA VAL A 518 1.54 -23.88 6.06
C VAL A 518 2.68 -23.14 5.41
N LEU A 519 2.99 -23.52 4.18
CA LEU A 519 4.02 -22.91 3.34
C LEU A 519 3.38 -22.52 2.00
N ASN A 520 3.57 -21.29 1.56
CA ASN A 520 3.07 -20.79 0.29
C ASN A 520 4.23 -20.13 -0.46
N LEU A 521 4.34 -20.41 -1.76
CA LEU A 521 5.30 -19.79 -2.66
C LEU A 521 4.56 -19.35 -3.93
N GLU A 522 4.76 -18.11 -4.32
CA GLU A 522 4.16 -17.49 -5.52
C GLU A 522 5.22 -16.81 -6.37
N ALA A 523 5.10 -16.94 -7.70
CA ALA A 523 5.78 -16.09 -8.64
C ALA A 523 4.74 -15.19 -9.33
N ARG A 524 4.70 -13.91 -8.98
CA ARG A 524 3.74 -12.94 -9.51
C ARG A 524 4.36 -12.25 -10.72
N VAL A 525 3.82 -12.47 -11.91
CA VAL A 525 4.36 -11.94 -13.17
C VAL A 525 3.32 -11.04 -13.83
N LYS A 526 3.65 -9.76 -14.04
CA LYS A 526 2.86 -8.83 -14.84
C LYS A 526 3.10 -9.09 -16.32
N ILE A 527 2.05 -9.45 -17.05
CA ILE A 527 2.08 -9.63 -18.50
C ILE A 527 1.83 -8.30 -19.21
N THR A 528 0.87 -7.52 -18.69
CA THR A 528 0.59 -6.13 -19.07
C THR A 528 0.52 -5.28 -17.81
N GLU A 529 0.31 -3.98 -17.94
CA GLU A 529 0.12 -3.09 -16.79
C GLU A 529 -1.05 -3.54 -15.90
N ASN A 530 -2.11 -4.08 -16.50
CA ASN A 530 -3.35 -4.43 -15.81
C ASN A 530 -3.56 -5.92 -15.61
N ILE A 531 -2.76 -6.80 -16.25
CA ILE A 531 -2.96 -8.25 -16.19
C ILE A 531 -1.68 -8.95 -15.76
N GLY A 532 -1.79 -9.85 -14.80
CA GLY A 532 -0.70 -10.71 -14.35
C GLY A 532 -1.14 -12.15 -14.16
N ILE A 533 -0.16 -13.05 -14.18
CA ILE A 533 -0.31 -14.47 -13.86
C ILE A 533 0.52 -14.81 -12.63
N VAL A 534 0.04 -15.78 -11.85
CA VAL A 534 0.67 -16.17 -10.58
C VAL A 534 0.68 -17.69 -10.48
N PRO A 535 1.69 -18.39 -11.01
CA PRO A 535 1.93 -19.76 -10.63
C PRO A 535 2.29 -19.83 -9.13
N PHE A 536 1.78 -20.85 -8.44
CA PHE A 536 2.03 -21.04 -7.02
C PHE A 536 2.08 -22.49 -6.59
N VAL A 537 2.76 -22.71 -5.47
CA VAL A 537 2.83 -23.99 -4.75
C VAL A 537 2.46 -23.75 -3.31
N ASP A 538 1.51 -24.52 -2.78
CA ASP A 538 1.15 -24.52 -1.39
C ASP A 538 1.43 -25.90 -0.79
N ALA A 539 1.98 -25.92 0.42
CA ALA A 539 2.25 -27.13 1.18
C ALA A 539 1.87 -26.93 2.65
N GLY A 540 1.46 -28.00 3.32
CA GLY A 540 1.20 -27.96 4.75
C GLY A 540 0.21 -29.01 5.22
N SER A 541 -0.08 -28.97 6.50
CA SER A 541 -1.08 -29.81 7.18
C SER A 541 -1.35 -29.27 8.58
N TYR A 542 -2.40 -29.77 9.22
CA TYR A 542 -2.51 -29.73 10.68
C TYR A 542 -2.25 -31.10 11.27
N TYR A 543 -1.82 -31.15 12.53
CA TYR A 543 -1.33 -32.36 13.23
C TYR A 543 -1.96 -32.47 14.61
N GLU A 544 -2.18 -33.70 15.09
CA GLU A 544 -2.76 -33.97 16.41
C GLU A 544 -1.79 -33.61 17.56
N SER A 545 -0.48 -33.63 17.31
CA SER A 545 0.55 -33.25 18.27
C SER A 545 0.69 -31.73 18.39
N PRO A 546 1.17 -31.17 19.52
CA PRO A 546 1.40 -29.72 19.66
C PRO A 546 2.55 -29.19 18.79
N VAL A 547 3.37 -30.09 18.23
CA VAL A 547 4.44 -29.73 17.28
C VAL A 547 4.18 -30.41 15.93
N PRO A 548 4.36 -29.70 14.80
CA PRO A 548 4.16 -30.27 13.47
C PRO A 548 5.05 -31.50 13.21
N GLN A 549 4.45 -32.58 12.71
CA GLN A 549 5.14 -33.83 12.35
C GLN A 549 5.30 -33.92 10.83
N VAL A 550 6.14 -33.08 10.25
CA VAL A 550 6.27 -32.83 8.81
C VAL A 550 6.53 -34.10 7.97
N GLY A 551 7.23 -35.10 8.54
CA GLY A 551 7.58 -36.34 7.80
C GLY A 551 6.43 -37.32 7.57
N ARG A 552 5.24 -37.12 8.15
CA ARG A 552 4.13 -38.11 8.09
C ARG A 552 2.97 -37.73 7.16
N THR A 553 2.62 -36.45 7.05
CA THR A 553 1.36 -36.04 6.35
C THR A 553 1.45 -34.63 5.77
N LEU A 554 2.54 -34.32 5.07
CA LEU A 554 2.61 -33.05 4.36
C LEU A 554 1.78 -33.14 3.07
N LEU A 555 0.73 -32.35 2.97
CA LEU A 555 -0.11 -32.21 1.79
C LEU A 555 0.38 -31.03 0.97
N TYR A 556 0.44 -31.18 -0.34
CA TYR A 556 0.88 -30.13 -1.24
C TYR A 556 0.12 -30.15 -2.56
N GLY A 557 0.09 -29.05 -3.22
CA GLY A 557 -0.50 -28.89 -4.52
C GLY A 557 -0.05 -27.62 -5.21
N VAL A 558 -0.49 -27.45 -6.43
CA VAL A 558 -0.08 -26.38 -7.31
C VAL A 558 -1.30 -25.62 -7.83
N GLY A 559 -1.06 -24.44 -8.34
CA GLY A 559 -2.13 -23.66 -8.95
C GLY A 559 -1.62 -22.55 -9.84
N LEU A 560 -2.57 -21.93 -10.51
CA LEU A 560 -2.35 -20.78 -11.37
C LEU A 560 -3.39 -19.71 -11.03
N GLY A 561 -2.91 -18.51 -10.75
CA GLY A 561 -3.72 -17.32 -10.48
C GLY A 561 -3.71 -16.36 -11.67
N LEU A 562 -4.86 -15.73 -11.91
CA LEU A 562 -4.99 -14.55 -12.77
C LEU A 562 -5.15 -13.33 -11.87
N ARG A 563 -4.50 -12.22 -12.22
CA ARG A 563 -4.60 -10.93 -11.53
C ARG A 563 -5.06 -9.87 -12.50
N TYR A 564 -6.04 -9.07 -12.07
CA TYR A 564 -6.40 -7.83 -12.74
C TYR A 564 -6.11 -6.67 -11.80
N TYR A 565 -5.09 -5.87 -12.13
CA TYR A 565 -4.65 -4.74 -11.31
C TYR A 565 -5.57 -3.54 -11.55
N SER A 566 -6.34 -3.18 -10.53
CA SER A 566 -7.24 -2.03 -10.54
C SER A 566 -6.74 -0.94 -9.59
N ALA A 567 -7.32 0.26 -9.65
CA ALA A 567 -7.04 1.36 -8.72
C ALA A 567 -7.32 1.01 -7.25
N PHE A 568 -8.15 0.00 -6.98
CA PHE A 568 -8.51 -0.45 -5.63
C PHE A 568 -7.69 -1.66 -5.16
N GLY A 569 -6.73 -2.11 -5.96
CA GLY A 569 -5.93 -3.30 -5.73
C GLY A 569 -6.19 -4.42 -6.74
N PRO A 570 -5.40 -5.50 -6.70
CA PRO A 570 -5.54 -6.61 -7.62
C PRO A 570 -6.80 -7.44 -7.34
N LEU A 571 -7.63 -7.67 -8.36
CA LEU A 571 -8.64 -8.71 -8.34
C LEU A 571 -7.96 -10.05 -8.64
N ARG A 572 -8.23 -11.04 -7.82
CA ARG A 572 -7.61 -12.37 -7.85
C ARG A 572 -8.61 -13.44 -8.26
N LEU A 573 -8.22 -14.29 -9.21
CA LEU A 573 -8.84 -15.56 -9.54
C LEU A 573 -7.76 -16.64 -9.47
N ASP A 574 -7.86 -17.57 -8.51
CA ASP A 574 -6.93 -18.69 -8.36
C ASP A 574 -7.61 -20.03 -8.68
N LEU A 575 -6.94 -20.86 -9.46
CA LEU A 575 -7.27 -22.26 -9.71
C LEU A 575 -6.19 -23.13 -9.08
N ALA A 576 -6.58 -24.08 -8.22
CA ALA A 576 -5.65 -24.91 -7.48
C ALA A 576 -6.04 -26.40 -7.56
N THR A 577 -5.05 -27.30 -7.62
CA THR A 577 -5.23 -28.74 -7.66
C THR A 577 -4.30 -29.44 -6.67
N PRO A 578 -4.79 -30.42 -5.87
CA PRO A 578 -3.95 -31.23 -5.01
C PRO A 578 -3.10 -32.21 -5.81
N LEU A 579 -1.80 -32.33 -5.52
CA LEU A 579 -0.93 -33.33 -6.15
C LEU A 579 -1.15 -34.75 -5.58
N HIS A 580 -1.59 -34.84 -4.32
CA HIS A 580 -2.02 -36.09 -3.70
C HIS A 580 -3.49 -36.00 -3.31
N LYS A 581 -4.36 -36.28 -4.27
CA LYS A 581 -5.81 -36.20 -4.09
C LYS A 581 -6.31 -37.38 -3.26
N ARG A 582 -7.01 -37.09 -2.15
CA ARG A 582 -7.75 -38.05 -1.33
C ARG A 582 -9.23 -38.14 -1.78
N SER A 583 -10.01 -39.08 -1.26
CA SER A 583 -11.44 -39.20 -1.57
C SER A 583 -12.25 -37.96 -1.19
N ALA A 584 -11.87 -37.24 -0.14
CA ALA A 584 -12.51 -36.00 0.31
C ALA A 584 -12.16 -34.78 -0.53
N ASP A 585 -11.13 -34.85 -1.38
CA ASP A 585 -10.60 -33.68 -2.06
C ASP A 585 -11.26 -33.48 -3.42
N SER A 586 -11.69 -32.26 -3.71
CA SER A 586 -12.11 -31.86 -5.05
C SER A 586 -10.90 -31.81 -5.99
N PRO A 587 -11.07 -32.14 -7.28
CA PRO A 587 -9.96 -32.09 -8.22
C PRO A 587 -9.45 -30.67 -8.47
N ILE A 588 -10.33 -29.68 -8.38
CA ILE A 588 -10.00 -28.26 -8.57
C ILE A 588 -10.71 -27.42 -7.51
N GLN A 589 -10.00 -26.46 -6.96
CA GLN A 589 -10.52 -25.41 -6.10
C GLN A 589 -10.41 -24.05 -6.82
N VAL A 590 -11.42 -23.21 -6.69
CA VAL A 590 -11.50 -21.88 -7.30
C VAL A 590 -11.71 -20.83 -6.21
N TYR A 591 -10.92 -19.76 -6.25
CA TYR A 591 -11.01 -18.63 -5.31
C TYR A 591 -11.07 -17.31 -6.06
N ILE A 592 -12.01 -16.45 -5.67
CA ILE A 592 -12.15 -15.08 -6.19
C ILE A 592 -12.10 -14.13 -5.01
N SER A 593 -11.22 -13.14 -5.04
CA SER A 593 -11.09 -12.14 -3.97
C SER A 593 -10.37 -10.88 -4.45
N LEU A 594 -10.41 -9.82 -3.61
CA LEU A 594 -9.62 -8.61 -3.76
C LEU A 594 -8.33 -8.74 -2.94
N GLY A 595 -7.21 -8.23 -3.46
CA GLY A 595 -5.88 -8.32 -2.87
C GLY A 595 -5.11 -9.57 -3.28
N GLN A 596 -3.84 -9.66 -2.86
CA GLN A 596 -3.01 -10.86 -3.03
C GLN A 596 -3.40 -11.94 -2.00
N ALA A 597 -2.84 -13.15 -2.14
CA ALA A 597 -3.14 -14.26 -1.22
C ALA A 597 -2.55 -14.03 0.19
N PHE A 598 -1.41 -13.31 0.27
CA PHE A 598 -0.72 -12.90 1.49
C PHE A 598 0.20 -11.72 1.22
#